data_cd9ed245bfcf55336c3fcad50d99d28c
#
_entry.id   cd9ed245bfcf55336c3fcad50d99d28c
#
_cell.length_a   1.000
_cell.length_b   1.000
_cell.length_c   1.000
_cell.angle_alpha   90.00
_cell.angle_beta   90.00
_cell.angle_gamma   90.00
#
_symmetry.space_group_name_H-M   'P 1'
#
loop_
_entity.id
_entity.type
_entity.pdbx_description
1 polymer ?
#
loop_
_entity_poly.entity_id
_entity_poly.type
_entity_poly.pdbx_seq_one_letter_code
_entity_poly.pdbx_strand_id
1 'polypeptide(L)'
;MLKIFKAELLLVFITLIWGGTFVIIKNALADVPPFLYSGLRFALASGIGLALWWKFIRGITRTEIWQGILLGAFFSVGFLLQTWGLNYTTVSKSSFITGAMVIFAPITYWIVERRPISLAQKIGVIVVITGLWIFTNPDISNMNKGDIATLCCSVCWGIYITYTDVFTRDSTAIGILSVRLAVVQFIMTTVVAFGAYLCFEGSAVHFWGDVIHVLPSKPFIIAVLYTGILGSVVATYIQTRFQRETTPVKAALIFSIEPILASAMAVVLLNESFKFSEIVGGTLVIGGVLAAEIGDALWKKELSS
;
A
#
# COMPACT_ATOMS: atom_id res chain seq x y z
N MET A 1 2.77 -0.61 -25.71
CA MET A 1 1.77 -1.55 -25.19
C MET A 1 2.36 -2.65 -24.30
N LEU A 2 3.28 -3.50 -24.75
CA LEU A 2 3.83 -4.62 -23.94
C LEU A 2 4.47 -4.19 -22.60
N LYS A 3 5.18 -3.05 -22.53
CA LYS A 3 5.80 -2.55 -21.28
C LYS A 3 4.74 -2.12 -20.26
N ILE A 4 3.71 -1.39 -20.70
CA ILE A 4 2.61 -0.92 -19.84
C ILE A 4 1.87 -2.11 -19.26
N PHE A 5 1.48 -3.07 -20.09
CA PHE A 5 0.82 -4.30 -19.66
C PHE A 5 1.63 -5.10 -18.63
N LYS A 6 2.96 -5.17 -18.81
CA LYS A 6 3.86 -5.79 -17.84
C LYS A 6 3.87 -5.04 -16.49
N ALA A 7 3.89 -3.71 -16.53
CA ALA A 7 3.87 -2.91 -15.31
C ALA A 7 2.56 -3.11 -14.53
N GLU A 8 1.44 -3.05 -15.23
CA GLU A 8 0.11 -3.26 -14.63
C GLU A 8 -0.04 -4.66 -14.01
N LEU A 9 0.44 -5.71 -14.69
CA LEU A 9 0.47 -7.08 -14.14
C LEU A 9 1.33 -7.18 -12.87
N LEU A 10 2.48 -6.49 -12.83
CA LEU A 10 3.32 -6.46 -11.65
C LEU A 10 2.65 -5.68 -10.49
N LEU A 11 1.90 -4.61 -10.79
CA LEU A 11 1.11 -3.90 -9.78
C LEU A 11 -0.03 -4.76 -9.26
N VAL A 12 -0.73 -5.52 -10.10
CA VAL A 12 -1.72 -6.52 -9.67
C VAL A 12 -1.07 -7.60 -8.80
N PHE A 13 0.11 -8.07 -9.16
CA PHE A 13 0.84 -9.07 -8.37
C PHE A 13 1.17 -8.57 -6.96
N ILE A 14 1.65 -7.34 -6.83
CA ILE A 14 1.91 -6.79 -5.48
C ILE A 14 0.62 -6.51 -4.71
N THR A 15 -0.47 -6.16 -5.39
CA THR A 15 -1.79 -6.01 -4.76
C THR A 15 -2.28 -7.35 -4.19
N LEU A 16 -2.01 -8.46 -4.87
CA LEU A 16 -2.27 -9.81 -4.34
C LEU A 16 -1.46 -10.08 -3.05
N ILE A 17 -0.18 -9.71 -3.02
CA ILE A 17 0.64 -9.83 -1.82
C ILE A 17 0.04 -8.99 -0.69
N TRP A 18 -0.35 -7.74 -0.96
CA TRP A 18 -0.91 -6.85 0.06
C TRP A 18 -2.27 -7.31 0.57
N GLY A 19 -3.14 -7.86 -0.28
CA GLY A 19 -4.42 -8.43 0.14
C GLY A 19 -4.26 -9.47 1.26
N GLY A 20 -3.21 -10.31 1.18
CA GLY A 20 -2.89 -11.28 2.22
C GLY A 20 -2.36 -10.66 3.51
N THR A 21 -1.79 -9.45 3.47
CA THR A 21 -1.16 -8.85 4.66
C THR A 21 -2.17 -8.52 5.75
N PHE A 22 -3.40 -8.11 5.42
CA PHE A 22 -4.39 -7.71 6.41
C PHE A 22 -4.74 -8.84 7.39
N VAL A 23 -5.02 -10.03 6.89
CA VAL A 23 -5.35 -11.20 7.73
C VAL A 23 -4.14 -11.59 8.57
N ILE A 24 -2.97 -11.65 7.96
CA ILE A 24 -1.72 -12.07 8.62
C ILE A 24 -1.34 -11.08 9.72
N ILE A 25 -1.44 -9.77 9.46
CA ILE A 25 -1.19 -8.71 10.45
C ILE A 25 -2.23 -8.78 11.57
N LYS A 26 -3.52 -8.90 11.25
CA LYS A 26 -4.59 -8.96 12.26
C LYS A 26 -4.35 -10.09 13.27
N ASN A 27 -3.92 -11.25 12.78
CA ASN A 27 -3.59 -12.38 13.65
C ASN A 27 -2.36 -12.10 14.54
N ALA A 28 -1.33 -11.45 14.00
CA ALA A 28 -0.14 -11.10 14.76
C ALA A 28 -0.42 -10.05 15.85
N LEU A 29 -1.33 -9.10 15.58
CA LEU A 29 -1.69 -8.04 16.53
C LEU A 29 -2.41 -8.55 17.79
N ALA A 30 -2.77 -9.82 17.87
CA ALA A 30 -3.21 -10.45 19.11
C ALA A 30 -2.06 -10.62 20.12
N ASP A 31 -0.82 -10.75 19.63
CA ASP A 31 0.36 -11.08 20.44
C ASP A 31 1.35 -9.90 20.53
N VAL A 32 1.25 -8.89 19.67
CA VAL A 32 2.24 -7.81 19.56
C VAL A 32 1.60 -6.44 19.41
N PRO A 33 2.13 -5.40 20.09
CA PRO A 33 1.69 -4.01 19.90
C PRO A 33 1.91 -3.54 18.45
N PRO A 34 0.96 -2.77 17.86
CA PRO A 34 1.01 -2.35 16.47
C PRO A 34 2.29 -1.62 16.03
N PHE A 35 2.81 -0.71 16.84
CA PHE A 35 4.02 0.05 16.47
C PHE A 35 5.29 -0.77 16.66
N LEU A 36 5.36 -1.65 17.68
CA LEU A 36 6.44 -2.61 17.82
C LEU A 36 6.49 -3.56 16.62
N TYR A 37 5.33 -4.11 16.23
CA TYR A 37 5.21 -4.94 15.03
C TYR A 37 5.75 -4.23 13.78
N SER A 38 5.27 -2.99 13.56
CA SER A 38 5.69 -2.18 12.40
C SER A 38 7.18 -1.89 12.43
N GLY A 39 7.74 -1.56 13.60
CA GLY A 39 9.18 -1.33 13.78
C GLY A 39 10.01 -2.55 13.41
N LEU A 40 9.66 -3.73 13.91
CA LEU A 40 10.37 -4.99 13.63
C LEU A 40 10.23 -5.41 12.16
N ARG A 41 9.03 -5.26 11.55
CA ARG A 41 8.80 -5.49 10.12
C ARG A 41 9.73 -4.65 9.26
N PHE A 42 9.79 -3.34 9.50
CA PHE A 42 10.59 -2.43 8.69
C PHE A 42 12.08 -2.44 9.04
N ALA A 43 12.46 -2.83 10.27
CA ALA A 43 13.84 -3.13 10.61
C ALA A 43 14.37 -4.33 9.80
N LEU A 44 13.56 -5.40 9.67
CA LEU A 44 13.87 -6.53 8.80
C LEU A 44 14.00 -6.08 7.33
N ALA A 45 13.04 -5.30 6.83
CA ALA A 45 13.07 -4.79 5.45
C ALA A 45 14.29 -3.89 5.21
N SER A 46 14.66 -3.04 6.18
CA SER A 46 15.86 -2.20 6.13
C SER A 46 17.15 -3.04 6.07
N GLY A 47 17.24 -4.04 6.95
CA GLY A 47 18.40 -4.94 7.00
C GLY A 47 18.60 -5.71 5.69
N ILE A 48 17.50 -6.28 5.16
CA ILE A 48 17.53 -6.99 3.86
C ILE A 48 17.86 -6.02 2.73
N GLY A 49 17.23 -4.85 2.68
CA GLY A 49 17.49 -3.84 1.66
C GLY A 49 18.94 -3.36 1.67
N LEU A 50 19.49 -3.09 2.85
CA LEU A 50 20.91 -2.72 3.02
C LEU A 50 21.84 -3.85 2.58
N ALA A 51 21.56 -5.10 2.96
CA ALA A 51 22.40 -6.25 2.61
C ALA A 51 22.41 -6.54 1.11
N LEU A 52 21.20 -6.58 0.48
CA LEU A 52 21.08 -6.91 -0.95
C LEU A 52 21.57 -5.77 -1.86
N TRP A 53 21.34 -4.53 -1.46
CA TRP A 53 21.53 -3.37 -2.33
C TRP A 53 22.68 -2.45 -1.89
N TRP A 54 23.54 -2.89 -1.00
CA TRP A 54 24.68 -2.12 -0.46
C TRP A 54 25.49 -1.39 -1.53
N LYS A 55 25.78 -2.05 -2.65
CA LYS A 55 26.55 -1.47 -3.75
C LYS A 55 25.83 -0.31 -4.43
N PHE A 56 24.51 -0.36 -4.51
CA PHE A 56 23.67 0.67 -5.14
C PHE A 56 23.41 1.86 -4.22
N ILE A 57 23.45 1.65 -2.91
CA ILE A 57 23.25 2.73 -1.92
C ILE A 57 24.48 3.61 -1.81
N ARG A 58 25.67 3.06 -2.06
CA ARG A 58 26.88 3.85 -2.19
C ARG A 58 26.73 4.86 -3.33
N GLY A 59 26.91 6.15 -3.03
CA GLY A 59 26.71 7.22 -4.01
C GLY A 59 25.27 7.75 -4.11
N ILE A 60 24.41 7.45 -3.12
CA ILE A 60 23.12 8.12 -2.98
C ILE A 60 23.33 9.63 -2.86
N THR A 61 22.55 10.39 -3.61
CA THR A 61 22.62 11.86 -3.63
C THR A 61 21.75 12.47 -2.53
N ARG A 62 22.02 13.73 -2.18
CA ARG A 62 21.17 14.48 -1.23
C ARG A 62 19.73 14.58 -1.71
N THR A 63 19.51 14.77 -3.01
CA THR A 63 18.18 14.83 -3.61
C THR A 63 17.43 13.51 -3.43
N GLU A 64 18.08 12.38 -3.71
CA GLU A 64 17.47 11.05 -3.53
C GLU A 64 17.14 10.76 -2.06
N ILE A 65 17.98 11.23 -1.12
CA ILE A 65 17.70 11.14 0.32
C ILE A 65 16.44 11.94 0.66
N TRP A 66 16.34 13.19 0.22
CA TRP A 66 15.16 14.03 0.47
C TRP A 66 13.89 13.46 -0.16
N GLN A 67 13.97 12.96 -1.39
CA GLN A 67 12.86 12.27 -2.03
C GLN A 67 12.44 11.02 -1.24
N GLY A 68 13.42 10.23 -0.80
CA GLY A 68 13.18 9.05 0.03
C GLY A 68 12.60 9.39 1.40
N ILE A 69 13.01 10.48 2.04
CA ILE A 69 12.45 10.97 3.31
C ILE A 69 11.00 11.44 3.10
N LEU A 70 10.70 12.20 2.06
CA LEU A 70 9.34 12.67 1.80
C LEU A 70 8.40 11.49 1.52
N LEU A 71 8.80 10.55 0.65
CA LEU A 71 8.05 9.32 0.43
C LEU A 71 7.94 8.51 1.72
N GLY A 72 9.04 8.37 2.48
CA GLY A 72 9.10 7.69 3.76
C GLY A 72 8.18 8.30 4.82
N ALA A 73 7.94 9.61 4.81
CA ALA A 73 7.01 10.26 5.71
C ALA A 73 5.56 9.77 5.48
N PHE A 74 5.07 9.84 4.23
CA PHE A 74 3.73 9.34 3.91
C PHE A 74 3.61 7.81 4.06
N PHE A 75 4.65 7.09 3.68
CA PHE A 75 4.73 5.64 3.81
C PHE A 75 4.68 5.20 5.27
N SER A 76 5.49 5.80 6.15
CA SER A 76 5.51 5.46 7.57
C SER A 76 4.19 5.81 8.26
N VAL A 77 3.69 7.03 8.07
CA VAL A 77 2.41 7.45 8.66
C VAL A 77 1.28 6.56 8.13
N GLY A 78 1.25 6.27 6.84
CA GLY A 78 0.27 5.38 6.23
C GLY A 78 0.29 3.99 6.88
N PHE A 79 1.43 3.32 6.94
CA PHE A 79 1.53 1.98 7.54
C PHE A 79 1.24 1.96 9.04
N LEU A 80 1.70 2.95 9.79
CA LEU A 80 1.45 3.01 11.23
C LEU A 80 -0.03 3.21 11.52
N LEU A 81 -0.69 4.13 10.83
CA LEU A 81 -2.12 4.37 10.97
C LEU A 81 -2.95 3.15 10.53
N GLN A 82 -2.57 2.49 9.44
CA GLN A 82 -3.23 1.26 8.96
C GLN A 82 -3.10 0.13 9.99
N THR A 83 -1.89 -0.14 10.46
CA THR A 83 -1.62 -1.23 11.41
C THR A 83 -2.29 -0.95 12.76
N TRP A 84 -2.17 0.26 13.29
CA TRP A 84 -2.84 0.68 14.51
C TRP A 84 -4.37 0.65 14.34
N GLY A 85 -4.88 1.16 13.23
CA GLY A 85 -6.30 1.16 12.90
C GLY A 85 -6.86 -0.26 12.83
N LEU A 86 -6.15 -1.20 12.20
CA LEU A 86 -6.54 -2.60 12.08
C LEU A 86 -6.73 -3.29 13.44
N ASN A 87 -6.09 -2.80 14.50
CA ASN A 87 -6.30 -3.31 15.86
C ASN A 87 -7.74 -3.07 16.36
N TYR A 88 -8.37 -2.00 15.91
CA TYR A 88 -9.70 -1.56 16.36
C TYR A 88 -10.83 -1.83 15.35
N THR A 89 -10.52 -2.23 14.12
CA THR A 89 -11.51 -2.50 13.08
C THR A 89 -11.37 -3.91 12.50
N THR A 90 -12.27 -4.29 11.60
CA THR A 90 -12.20 -5.58 10.91
C THR A 90 -11.29 -5.49 9.69
N VAL A 91 -10.81 -6.65 9.24
CA VAL A 91 -9.99 -6.78 8.02
C VAL A 91 -10.73 -6.22 6.80
N SER A 92 -11.99 -6.62 6.60
CA SER A 92 -12.83 -6.14 5.50
C SER A 92 -13.01 -4.62 5.53
N LYS A 93 -13.31 -4.04 6.70
CA LYS A 93 -13.55 -2.61 6.83
C LYS A 93 -12.25 -1.81 6.63
N SER A 94 -11.13 -2.29 7.17
CA SER A 94 -9.83 -1.66 7.00
C SER A 94 -9.37 -1.70 5.53
N SER A 95 -9.46 -2.84 4.85
CA SER A 95 -9.08 -2.94 3.43
C SER A 95 -9.94 -2.07 2.52
N PHE A 96 -11.26 -2.00 2.79
CA PHE A 96 -12.18 -1.11 2.08
C PHE A 96 -11.78 0.36 2.24
N ILE A 97 -11.61 0.82 3.49
CA ILE A 97 -11.27 2.23 3.77
C ILE A 97 -9.88 2.57 3.17
N THR A 98 -8.94 1.63 3.22
CA THR A 98 -7.64 1.79 2.52
C THR A 98 -7.85 1.96 1.01
N GLY A 99 -8.78 1.23 0.40
CA GLY A 99 -9.15 1.37 -1.01
C GLY A 99 -9.66 2.76 -1.38
N ALA A 100 -10.11 3.57 -0.42
CA ALA A 100 -10.49 4.97 -0.65
C ALA A 100 -9.32 5.84 -1.15
N MET A 101 -8.06 5.35 -1.14
CA MET A 101 -6.94 6.01 -1.81
C MET A 101 -7.20 6.30 -3.29
N VAL A 102 -8.12 5.54 -3.93
CA VAL A 102 -8.57 5.78 -5.31
C VAL A 102 -9.23 7.14 -5.50
N ILE A 103 -9.76 7.74 -4.42
CA ILE A 103 -10.29 9.11 -4.41
C ILE A 103 -9.16 10.11 -4.27
N PHE A 104 -8.23 9.84 -3.34
CA PHE A 104 -7.20 10.79 -2.95
C PHE A 104 -6.05 10.87 -3.97
N ALA A 105 -5.70 9.78 -4.65
CA ALA A 105 -4.65 9.78 -5.66
C ALA A 105 -4.95 10.71 -6.86
N PRO A 106 -6.14 10.69 -7.48
CA PRO A 106 -6.52 11.65 -8.52
C PRO A 106 -6.51 13.10 -8.03
N ILE A 107 -7.00 13.36 -6.83
CA ILE A 107 -7.02 14.71 -6.24
C ILE A 107 -5.59 15.21 -6.05
N THR A 108 -4.73 14.41 -5.43
CA THR A 108 -3.32 14.76 -5.22
C THR A 108 -2.59 14.94 -6.53
N TYR A 109 -2.83 14.06 -7.51
CA TYR A 109 -2.23 14.16 -8.84
C TYR A 109 -2.62 15.47 -9.53
N TRP A 110 -3.89 15.86 -9.47
CA TRP A 110 -4.35 17.11 -10.02
C TRP A 110 -3.74 18.33 -9.32
N ILE A 111 -3.63 18.29 -7.97
CA ILE A 111 -3.05 19.40 -7.19
C ILE A 111 -1.56 19.57 -7.50
N VAL A 112 -0.81 18.47 -7.54
CA VAL A 112 0.66 18.48 -7.68
C VAL A 112 1.08 18.75 -9.12
N GLU A 113 0.50 18.02 -10.07
CA GLU A 113 0.89 18.05 -11.48
C GLU A 113 0.09 19.03 -12.32
N ARG A 114 -1.06 19.50 -11.83
CA ARG A 114 -2.01 20.35 -12.55
C ARG A 114 -2.45 19.77 -13.89
N ARG A 115 -2.36 18.45 -14.06
CA ARG A 115 -2.76 17.72 -15.26
C ARG A 115 -4.20 17.24 -15.15
N PRO A 116 -5.00 17.37 -16.22
CA PRO A 116 -6.36 16.89 -16.20
C PRO A 116 -6.40 15.36 -16.15
N ILE A 117 -7.35 14.84 -15.40
CA ILE A 117 -7.67 13.41 -15.33
C ILE A 117 -8.60 13.10 -16.50
N SER A 118 -8.35 12.01 -17.23
CA SER A 118 -9.19 11.61 -18.36
C SER A 118 -10.62 11.27 -17.92
N LEU A 119 -11.57 11.39 -18.85
CA LEU A 119 -12.96 11.03 -18.57
C LEU A 119 -13.10 9.54 -18.20
N ALA A 120 -12.34 8.68 -18.89
CA ALA A 120 -12.34 7.24 -18.60
C ALA A 120 -11.86 6.95 -17.16
N GLN A 121 -10.80 7.62 -16.72
CA GLN A 121 -10.31 7.51 -15.33
C GLN A 121 -11.33 8.04 -14.31
N LYS A 122 -12.01 9.16 -14.59
CA LYS A 122 -13.07 9.67 -13.71
C LYS A 122 -14.23 8.69 -13.56
N ILE A 123 -14.69 8.13 -14.68
CA ILE A 123 -15.75 7.10 -14.67
C ILE A 123 -15.27 5.87 -13.91
N GLY A 124 -14.05 5.39 -14.17
CA GLY A 124 -13.45 4.25 -13.47
C GLY A 124 -13.41 4.45 -11.96
N VAL A 125 -12.99 5.63 -11.50
CA VAL A 125 -12.96 5.98 -10.07
C VAL A 125 -14.36 5.92 -9.45
N ILE A 126 -15.38 6.49 -10.11
CA ILE A 126 -16.77 6.47 -9.60
C ILE A 126 -17.28 5.03 -9.52
N VAL A 127 -17.06 4.22 -10.57
CA VAL A 127 -17.49 2.82 -10.60
C VAL A 127 -16.79 2.00 -9.53
N VAL A 128 -15.47 2.19 -9.35
CA VAL A 128 -14.68 1.51 -8.31
C VAL A 128 -15.17 1.87 -6.91
N ILE A 129 -15.42 3.15 -6.62
CA ILE A 129 -15.95 3.59 -5.32
C ILE A 129 -17.30 2.94 -5.04
N THR A 130 -18.20 2.94 -6.03
CA THR A 130 -19.50 2.31 -5.92
C THR A 130 -19.37 0.79 -5.70
N GLY A 131 -18.45 0.16 -6.44
CA GLY A 131 -18.16 -1.27 -6.28
C GLY A 131 -17.62 -1.61 -4.91
N LEU A 132 -16.64 -0.84 -4.40
CA LEU A 132 -16.09 -1.01 -3.06
C LEU A 132 -17.16 -0.83 -1.98
N TRP A 133 -18.04 0.14 -2.15
CA TRP A 133 -19.17 0.37 -1.24
C TRP A 133 -20.11 -0.83 -1.15
N ILE A 134 -20.54 -1.34 -2.30
CA ILE A 134 -21.42 -2.52 -2.37
C ILE A 134 -20.69 -3.77 -1.83
N PHE A 135 -19.41 -3.93 -2.19
CA PHE A 135 -18.58 -5.06 -1.78
C PHE A 135 -18.50 -5.18 -0.25
N THR A 136 -18.21 -4.08 0.41
CA THR A 136 -17.94 -4.09 1.85
C THR A 136 -19.20 -3.90 2.66
N ASN A 137 -20.25 -3.29 2.08
CA ASN A 137 -21.49 -2.91 2.78
C ASN A 137 -21.19 -2.28 4.15
N PRO A 138 -20.42 -1.16 4.19
CA PRO A 138 -19.85 -0.65 5.43
C PRO A 138 -20.95 -0.08 6.35
N ASP A 139 -20.91 -0.45 7.61
CA ASP A 139 -21.71 0.22 8.64
C ASP A 139 -21.06 1.55 9.03
N ILE A 140 -21.57 2.65 8.43
CA ILE A 140 -21.07 4.00 8.70
C ILE A 140 -21.52 4.51 10.07
N SER A 141 -22.66 4.01 10.57
CA SER A 141 -23.23 4.46 11.85
C SER A 141 -22.31 4.11 13.02
N ASN A 142 -21.46 3.09 12.86
CA ASN A 142 -20.52 2.58 13.85
C ASN A 142 -19.05 2.81 13.47
N MET A 143 -18.71 4.01 12.99
CA MET A 143 -17.31 4.36 12.74
C MET A 143 -16.56 4.52 14.06
N ASN A 144 -15.44 3.81 14.18
CA ASN A 144 -14.56 3.86 15.34
C ASN A 144 -13.22 4.55 15.03
N LYS A 145 -12.38 4.72 16.06
CA LYS A 145 -11.06 5.35 15.92
C LYS A 145 -10.13 4.63 14.93
N GLY A 146 -10.26 3.31 14.78
CA GLY A 146 -9.50 2.53 13.82
C GLY A 146 -9.91 2.83 12.37
N ASP A 147 -11.19 3.04 12.13
CA ASP A 147 -11.71 3.43 10.81
C ASP A 147 -11.20 4.82 10.40
N ILE A 148 -11.19 5.77 11.36
CA ILE A 148 -10.67 7.12 11.12
C ILE A 148 -9.16 7.08 10.82
N ALA A 149 -8.39 6.31 11.58
CA ALA A 149 -6.96 6.13 11.32
C ALA A 149 -6.71 5.53 9.93
N THR A 150 -7.49 4.52 9.54
CA THR A 150 -7.39 3.90 8.21
C THR A 150 -7.80 4.88 7.10
N LEU A 151 -8.75 5.77 7.34
CA LEU A 151 -9.10 6.83 6.38
C LEU A 151 -7.95 7.83 6.21
N CYS A 152 -7.32 8.26 7.30
CA CYS A 152 -6.11 9.09 7.23
C CYS A 152 -4.96 8.37 6.50
N CYS A 153 -4.81 7.05 6.71
CA CYS A 153 -3.89 6.22 5.97
C CYS A 153 -4.17 6.26 4.46
N SER A 154 -5.42 6.18 4.03
CA SER A 154 -5.77 6.22 2.60
C SER A 154 -5.42 7.55 1.93
N VAL A 155 -5.48 8.67 2.67
CA VAL A 155 -4.97 9.97 2.21
C VAL A 155 -3.45 9.90 2.00
N CYS A 156 -2.71 9.35 2.98
CA CYS A 156 -1.26 9.18 2.86
C CYS A 156 -0.89 8.35 1.64
N TRP A 157 -1.62 7.26 1.36
CA TRP A 157 -1.39 6.44 0.17
C TRP A 157 -1.65 7.18 -1.13
N GLY A 158 -2.73 7.97 -1.22
CA GLY A 158 -3.01 8.81 -2.39
C GLY A 158 -1.87 9.78 -2.69
N ILE A 159 -1.33 10.43 -1.66
CA ILE A 159 -0.18 11.34 -1.77
C ILE A 159 1.10 10.57 -2.15
N TYR A 160 1.36 9.44 -1.47
CA TYR A 160 2.53 8.59 -1.71
C TYR A 160 2.58 8.08 -3.16
N ILE A 161 1.47 7.58 -3.69
CA ILE A 161 1.35 7.10 -5.08
C ILE A 161 1.71 8.22 -6.07
N THR A 162 1.19 9.43 -5.83
CA THR A 162 1.47 10.59 -6.69
C THR A 162 2.94 10.98 -6.65
N TYR A 163 3.54 11.15 -5.48
CA TYR A 163 4.95 11.54 -5.37
C TYR A 163 5.91 10.44 -5.81
N THR A 164 5.54 9.17 -5.69
CA THR A 164 6.32 8.07 -6.27
C THR A 164 6.45 8.22 -7.78
N ASP A 165 5.38 8.58 -8.48
CA ASP A 165 5.42 8.85 -9.91
C ASP A 165 6.27 10.09 -10.22
N VAL A 166 6.03 11.21 -9.52
CA VAL A 166 6.76 12.47 -9.72
C VAL A 166 8.28 12.27 -9.60
N PHE A 167 8.75 11.54 -8.59
CA PHE A 167 10.17 11.37 -8.35
C PHE A 167 10.83 10.31 -9.24
N THR A 168 10.06 9.41 -9.83
CA THR A 168 10.61 8.30 -10.63
C THR A 168 10.42 8.47 -12.13
N ARG A 169 9.50 9.31 -12.57
CA ARG A 169 9.07 9.45 -13.96
C ARG A 169 10.24 9.70 -14.92
N ASP A 170 11.09 10.67 -14.64
CA ASP A 170 12.14 11.12 -15.55
C ASP A 170 13.51 10.47 -15.27
N SER A 171 13.58 9.53 -14.33
CA SER A 171 14.86 8.89 -13.99
C SER A 171 15.33 7.96 -15.10
N THR A 172 16.57 8.17 -15.56
CA THR A 172 17.25 7.26 -16.50
C THR A 172 17.80 6.01 -15.82
N ALA A 173 18.14 6.11 -14.52
CA ALA A 173 18.67 5.03 -13.70
C ALA A 173 17.64 4.47 -12.71
N ILE A 174 16.40 4.23 -13.18
CA ILE A 174 15.26 3.90 -12.32
C ILE A 174 15.47 2.70 -11.41
N GLY A 175 16.21 1.67 -11.86
CA GLY A 175 16.48 0.51 -11.02
C GLY A 175 17.30 0.87 -9.78
N ILE A 176 18.29 1.75 -9.91
CA ILE A 176 19.12 2.24 -8.79
C ILE A 176 18.29 3.19 -7.92
N LEU A 177 17.57 4.12 -8.53
CA LEU A 177 16.73 5.08 -7.80
C LEU A 177 15.68 4.36 -6.95
N SER A 178 14.98 3.37 -7.51
CA SER A 178 13.96 2.60 -6.80
C SER A 178 14.50 1.92 -5.54
N VAL A 179 15.69 1.34 -5.64
CA VAL A 179 16.39 0.71 -4.51
C VAL A 179 16.73 1.74 -3.43
N ARG A 180 17.31 2.88 -3.83
CA ARG A 180 17.71 3.95 -2.92
C ARG A 180 16.50 4.54 -2.18
N LEU A 181 15.44 4.85 -2.91
CA LEU A 181 14.20 5.37 -2.32
C LEU A 181 13.58 4.34 -1.37
N ALA A 182 13.50 3.06 -1.76
CA ALA A 182 12.93 2.01 -0.91
C ALA A 182 13.69 1.86 0.41
N VAL A 183 15.02 1.82 0.38
CA VAL A 183 15.84 1.67 1.60
C VAL A 183 15.69 2.87 2.53
N VAL A 184 15.69 4.10 1.99
CA VAL A 184 15.46 5.31 2.82
C VAL A 184 14.10 5.27 3.47
N GLN A 185 13.05 4.87 2.74
CA GLN A 185 11.69 4.72 3.27
C GLN A 185 11.63 3.67 4.39
N PHE A 186 12.28 2.51 4.22
CA PHE A 186 12.30 1.46 5.25
C PHE A 186 12.99 1.92 6.52
N ILE A 187 14.18 2.54 6.40
CA ILE A 187 14.91 3.09 7.55
C ILE A 187 14.05 4.14 8.27
N MET A 188 13.47 5.08 7.52
CA MET A 188 12.62 6.10 8.10
C MET A 188 11.42 5.49 8.82
N THR A 189 10.74 4.51 8.20
CA THR A 189 9.60 3.84 8.82
C THR A 189 10.01 3.08 10.09
N THR A 190 11.17 2.45 10.08
CA THR A 190 11.73 1.80 11.28
C THR A 190 11.90 2.80 12.42
N VAL A 191 12.53 3.94 12.15
CA VAL A 191 12.77 4.99 13.16
C VAL A 191 11.45 5.56 13.68
N VAL A 192 10.53 5.90 12.77
CA VAL A 192 9.21 6.46 13.14
C VAL A 192 8.37 5.44 13.93
N ALA A 193 8.39 4.17 13.54
CA ALA A 193 7.63 3.12 14.21
C ALA A 193 8.16 2.84 15.63
N PHE A 194 9.48 2.72 15.80
CA PHE A 194 10.04 2.57 17.15
C PHE A 194 9.88 3.84 18.00
N GLY A 195 9.96 5.03 17.39
CA GLY A 195 9.62 6.28 18.06
C GLY A 195 8.17 6.29 18.55
N ALA A 196 7.22 5.88 17.70
CA ALA A 196 5.80 5.77 18.08
C ALA A 196 5.59 4.71 19.18
N TYR A 197 6.27 3.55 19.08
CA TYR A 197 6.23 2.54 20.14
C TYR A 197 6.67 3.13 21.49
N LEU A 198 7.79 3.82 21.54
CA LEU A 198 8.30 4.43 22.78
C LEU A 198 7.38 5.52 23.34
N CYS A 199 6.64 6.23 22.48
CA CYS A 199 5.73 7.28 22.90
C CYS A 199 4.35 6.77 23.36
N PHE A 200 3.86 5.65 22.79
CA PHE A 200 2.45 5.28 22.92
C PHE A 200 2.20 3.85 23.42
N GLU A 201 3.15 2.92 23.28
CA GLU A 201 2.93 1.50 23.58
C GLU A 201 3.86 0.95 24.65
N GLY A 202 5.11 1.39 24.69
CA GLY A 202 6.13 0.83 25.55
C GLY A 202 7.07 1.86 26.14
N SER A 203 8.21 1.38 26.64
CA SER A 203 9.29 2.23 27.15
C SER A 203 10.65 1.70 26.72
N ALA A 204 11.65 2.56 26.74
CA ALA A 204 13.03 2.18 26.41
C ALA A 204 13.56 1.07 27.36
N VAL A 205 13.11 1.08 28.62
CA VAL A 205 13.55 0.09 29.64
C VAL A 205 13.00 -1.30 29.33
N HIS A 206 11.78 -1.41 28.84
CA HIS A 206 11.11 -2.69 28.55
C HIS A 206 11.27 -3.15 27.10
N PHE A 207 11.82 -2.33 26.22
CA PHE A 207 11.91 -2.60 24.79
C PHE A 207 12.42 -4.01 24.46
N TRP A 208 13.56 -4.40 25.03
CA TRP A 208 14.13 -5.72 24.77
C TRP A 208 13.32 -6.86 25.38
N GLY A 209 12.66 -6.61 26.53
CA GLY A 209 11.74 -7.57 27.13
C GLY A 209 10.54 -7.82 26.20
N ASP A 210 9.94 -6.77 25.67
CA ASP A 210 8.79 -6.86 24.75
C ASP A 210 9.20 -7.54 23.44
N VAL A 211 10.37 -7.22 22.88
CA VAL A 211 10.90 -7.92 21.69
C VAL A 211 11.09 -9.40 21.95
N ILE A 212 11.73 -9.79 23.07
CA ILE A 212 11.96 -11.19 23.40
C ILE A 212 10.64 -11.91 23.64
N HIS A 213 9.64 -11.25 24.23
CA HIS A 213 8.33 -11.81 24.50
C HIS A 213 7.57 -12.18 23.22
N VAL A 214 7.67 -11.39 22.16
CA VAL A 214 6.94 -11.64 20.90
C VAL A 214 7.64 -12.61 19.96
N LEU A 215 8.95 -12.81 20.08
CA LEU A 215 9.73 -13.70 19.22
C LEU A 215 9.23 -15.16 19.15
N PRO A 216 8.71 -15.78 20.22
CA PRO A 216 8.19 -17.15 20.14
C PRO A 216 6.83 -17.28 19.44
N SER A 217 6.11 -16.15 19.20
CA SER A 217 4.79 -16.17 18.56
C SER A 217 4.91 -16.55 17.08
N LYS A 218 4.33 -17.69 16.70
CA LYS A 218 4.27 -18.12 15.29
C LYS A 218 3.52 -17.13 14.39
N PRO A 219 2.33 -16.60 14.79
CA PRO A 219 1.65 -15.57 13.99
C PRO A 219 2.52 -14.35 13.75
N PHE A 220 3.24 -13.88 14.77
CA PHE A 220 4.17 -12.75 14.65
C PHE A 220 5.31 -13.05 13.66
N ILE A 221 5.99 -14.18 13.79
CA ILE A 221 7.11 -14.55 12.89
C ILE A 221 6.63 -14.61 11.43
N ILE A 222 5.51 -15.30 11.18
CA ILE A 222 4.93 -15.40 9.83
C ILE A 222 4.60 -14.01 9.29
N ALA A 223 3.99 -13.17 10.12
CA ALA A 223 3.62 -11.82 9.72
C ALA A 223 4.84 -10.96 9.39
N VAL A 224 5.86 -10.94 10.24
CA VAL A 224 7.08 -10.14 10.00
C VAL A 224 7.83 -10.63 8.77
N LEU A 225 7.97 -11.94 8.57
CA LEU A 225 8.65 -12.49 7.39
C LEU A 225 7.86 -12.21 6.11
N TYR A 226 6.57 -12.52 6.07
CA TYR A 226 5.73 -12.30 4.90
C TYR A 226 5.65 -10.82 4.56
N THR A 227 5.29 -9.98 5.52
CA THR A 227 5.09 -8.55 5.25
C THR A 227 6.40 -7.77 5.12
N GLY A 228 7.44 -8.17 5.85
CA GLY A 228 8.77 -7.56 5.74
C GLY A 228 9.44 -7.86 4.40
N ILE A 229 9.39 -9.12 3.96
CA ILE A 229 10.04 -9.53 2.71
C ILE A 229 9.15 -9.24 1.50
N LEU A 230 7.99 -9.89 1.42
CA LEU A 230 7.12 -9.77 0.24
C LEU A 230 6.34 -8.46 0.24
N GLY A 231 5.68 -8.12 1.34
CA GLY A 231 4.85 -6.93 1.46
C GLY A 231 5.62 -5.63 1.51
N SER A 232 6.90 -5.64 1.91
CA SER A 232 7.75 -4.44 1.95
C SER A 232 8.84 -4.49 0.89
N VAL A 233 9.87 -5.33 1.02
CA VAL A 233 11.05 -5.28 0.12
C VAL A 233 10.64 -5.50 -1.33
N VAL A 234 9.94 -6.60 -1.63
CA VAL A 234 9.54 -6.95 -2.99
C VAL A 234 8.50 -5.97 -3.53
N ALA A 235 7.42 -5.74 -2.77
CA ALA A 235 6.32 -4.92 -3.23
C ALA A 235 6.72 -3.44 -3.43
N THR A 236 7.46 -2.84 -2.48
CA THR A 236 7.89 -1.45 -2.62
C THR A 236 8.89 -1.27 -3.78
N TYR A 237 9.81 -2.22 -3.98
CA TYR A 237 10.71 -2.18 -5.14
C TYR A 237 9.93 -2.24 -6.46
N ILE A 238 8.99 -3.18 -6.58
CA ILE A 238 8.17 -3.33 -7.79
C ILE A 238 7.33 -2.06 -8.01
N GLN A 239 6.66 -1.56 -6.97
CA GLN A 239 5.88 -0.34 -7.07
C GLN A 239 6.74 0.83 -7.54
N THR A 240 7.81 1.15 -6.83
CA THR A 240 8.67 2.30 -7.15
C THR A 240 9.30 2.17 -8.54
N ARG A 241 9.61 0.95 -8.97
CA ARG A 241 10.25 0.69 -10.27
C ARG A 241 9.28 0.76 -11.46
N PHE A 242 8.07 0.25 -11.29
CA PHE A 242 7.15 0.01 -12.41
C PHE A 242 5.92 0.92 -12.43
N GLN A 243 5.53 1.52 -11.30
CA GLN A 243 4.36 2.41 -11.24
C GLN A 243 4.46 3.58 -12.22
N ARG A 244 5.66 4.12 -12.45
CA ARG A 244 5.92 5.20 -13.42
C ARG A 244 5.58 4.85 -14.88
N GLU A 245 5.39 3.58 -15.21
CA GLU A 245 5.01 3.12 -16.56
C GLU A 245 3.50 3.23 -16.79
N THR A 246 2.73 3.57 -15.76
CA THR A 246 1.31 3.92 -15.80
C THR A 246 1.08 5.29 -15.16
N THR A 247 -0.16 5.67 -14.87
CA THR A 247 -0.47 6.93 -14.16
C THR A 247 -0.75 6.67 -12.68
N PRO A 248 -0.57 7.67 -11.79
CA PRO A 248 -0.95 7.53 -10.38
C PRO A 248 -2.41 7.12 -10.19
N VAL A 249 -3.32 7.65 -11.02
CA VAL A 249 -4.75 7.30 -10.97
C VAL A 249 -4.98 5.84 -11.30
N LYS A 250 -4.34 5.31 -12.36
CA LYS A 250 -4.44 3.91 -12.74
C LYS A 250 -3.80 2.99 -11.71
N ALA A 251 -2.67 3.36 -11.15
CA ALA A 251 -2.05 2.60 -10.06
C ALA A 251 -3.00 2.50 -8.86
N ALA A 252 -3.64 3.60 -8.45
CA ALA A 252 -4.62 3.61 -7.37
C ALA A 252 -5.85 2.75 -7.68
N LEU A 253 -6.33 2.76 -8.94
CA LEU A 253 -7.40 1.88 -9.40
C LEU A 253 -7.01 0.40 -9.27
N ILE A 254 -5.80 0.02 -9.72
CA ILE A 254 -5.30 -1.35 -9.59
C ILE A 254 -5.21 -1.76 -8.12
N PHE A 255 -4.68 -0.89 -7.26
CA PHE A 255 -4.55 -1.18 -5.83
C PHE A 255 -5.92 -1.32 -5.13
N SER A 256 -6.98 -0.70 -5.67
CA SER A 256 -8.35 -0.85 -5.15
C SER A 256 -8.94 -2.26 -5.34
N ILE A 257 -8.27 -3.15 -6.07
CA ILE A 257 -8.60 -4.58 -6.16
C ILE A 257 -8.22 -5.32 -4.85
N GLU A 258 -7.40 -4.73 -3.99
CA GLU A 258 -6.87 -5.35 -2.76
C GLU A 258 -7.95 -5.99 -1.87
N PRO A 259 -9.10 -5.36 -1.56
CA PRO A 259 -10.15 -5.98 -0.76
C PRO A 259 -10.73 -7.25 -1.41
N ILE A 260 -10.83 -7.28 -2.73
CA ILE A 260 -11.34 -8.45 -3.47
C ILE A 260 -10.35 -9.62 -3.33
N LEU A 261 -9.06 -9.33 -3.49
CA LEU A 261 -8.01 -10.32 -3.35
C LEU A 261 -7.92 -10.82 -1.89
N ALA A 262 -8.11 -9.94 -0.92
CA ALA A 262 -8.15 -10.31 0.50
C ALA A 262 -9.33 -11.26 0.79
N SER A 263 -10.53 -10.97 0.29
CA SER A 263 -11.70 -11.86 0.42
C SER A 263 -11.51 -13.19 -0.33
N ALA A 264 -10.96 -13.15 -1.54
CA ALA A 264 -10.66 -14.38 -2.29
C ALA A 264 -9.69 -15.29 -1.52
N MET A 265 -8.68 -14.71 -0.88
CA MET A 265 -7.76 -15.47 -0.02
C MET A 265 -8.45 -16.02 1.23
N ALA A 266 -9.39 -15.28 1.83
CA ALA A 266 -10.19 -15.77 2.97
C ALA A 266 -11.07 -16.98 2.57
N VAL A 267 -11.68 -16.94 1.39
CA VAL A 267 -12.45 -18.08 0.84
C VAL A 267 -11.56 -19.32 0.70
N VAL A 268 -10.36 -19.16 0.13
CA VAL A 268 -9.44 -20.30 -0.13
C VAL A 268 -8.80 -20.83 1.17
N LEU A 269 -8.39 -19.92 2.08
CA LEU A 269 -7.61 -20.32 3.26
C LEU A 269 -8.48 -20.62 4.48
N LEU A 270 -9.66 -19.99 4.59
CA LEU A 270 -10.55 -20.10 5.75
C LEU A 270 -11.86 -20.85 5.43
N ASN A 271 -12.02 -21.34 4.17
CA ASN A 271 -13.25 -21.98 3.66
C ASN A 271 -14.50 -21.09 3.84
N GLU A 272 -14.33 -19.79 3.74
CA GLU A 272 -15.45 -18.85 3.70
C GLU A 272 -16.18 -18.89 2.35
N SER A 273 -17.40 -18.34 2.27
CA SER A 273 -18.12 -18.22 1.02
C SER A 273 -18.31 -16.75 0.67
N PHE A 274 -18.22 -16.41 -0.61
CA PHE A 274 -18.55 -15.05 -1.06
C PHE A 274 -20.01 -14.71 -0.79
N LYS A 275 -20.24 -13.53 -0.24
CA LYS A 275 -21.58 -12.94 -0.16
C LYS A 275 -21.98 -12.39 -1.53
N PHE A 276 -23.27 -12.30 -1.79
CA PHE A 276 -23.78 -11.75 -3.05
C PHE A 276 -23.29 -10.30 -3.28
N SER A 277 -23.24 -9.48 -2.23
CA SER A 277 -22.71 -8.12 -2.30
C SER A 277 -21.23 -8.08 -2.69
N GLU A 278 -20.44 -9.05 -2.24
CA GLU A 278 -19.01 -9.16 -2.59
C GLU A 278 -18.82 -9.52 -4.06
N ILE A 279 -19.67 -10.39 -4.60
CA ILE A 279 -19.64 -10.74 -6.02
C ILE A 279 -20.02 -9.52 -6.88
N VAL A 280 -21.11 -8.84 -6.57
CA VAL A 280 -21.57 -7.65 -7.32
C VAL A 280 -20.57 -6.51 -7.19
N GLY A 281 -20.16 -6.18 -5.98
CA GLY A 281 -19.20 -5.10 -5.73
C GLY A 281 -17.85 -5.37 -6.35
N GLY A 282 -17.33 -6.59 -6.22
CA GLY A 282 -16.08 -7.02 -6.84
C GLY A 282 -16.10 -6.94 -8.36
N THR A 283 -17.20 -7.34 -8.98
CA THR A 283 -17.40 -7.21 -10.43
C THR A 283 -17.37 -5.76 -10.87
N LEU A 284 -18.00 -4.86 -10.11
CA LEU A 284 -17.97 -3.41 -10.39
C LEU A 284 -16.54 -2.84 -10.22
N VAL A 285 -15.81 -3.22 -9.19
CA VAL A 285 -14.42 -2.75 -9.01
C VAL A 285 -13.56 -3.18 -10.20
N ILE A 286 -13.58 -4.46 -10.57
CA ILE A 286 -12.83 -4.96 -11.72
C ILE A 286 -13.29 -4.27 -13.01
N GLY A 287 -14.60 -4.13 -13.21
CA GLY A 287 -15.18 -3.43 -14.37
C GLY A 287 -14.75 -1.97 -14.45
N GLY A 288 -14.69 -1.25 -13.33
CA GLY A 288 -14.22 0.14 -13.27
C GLY A 288 -12.75 0.30 -13.58
N VAL A 289 -11.91 -0.62 -13.09
CA VAL A 289 -10.48 -0.65 -13.44
C VAL A 289 -10.29 -0.89 -14.93
N LEU A 290 -10.96 -1.90 -15.50
CA LEU A 290 -10.89 -2.20 -16.93
C LEU A 290 -11.44 -1.08 -17.80
N ALA A 291 -12.53 -0.43 -17.39
CA ALA A 291 -13.11 0.71 -18.12
C ALA A 291 -12.13 1.89 -18.19
N ALA A 292 -11.42 2.20 -17.10
CA ALA A 292 -10.38 3.23 -17.09
C ALA A 292 -9.20 2.87 -18.01
N GLU A 293 -8.76 1.60 -18.00
CA GLU A 293 -7.64 1.14 -18.82
C GLU A 293 -7.97 1.16 -20.32
N ILE A 294 -9.10 0.54 -20.70
CA ILE A 294 -9.53 0.42 -22.10
C ILE A 294 -9.90 1.80 -22.66
N GLY A 295 -10.63 2.61 -21.87
CA GLY A 295 -11.05 3.94 -22.29
C GLY A 295 -9.87 4.86 -22.60
N ASP A 296 -8.82 4.86 -21.76
CA ASP A 296 -7.60 5.61 -22.02
C ASP A 296 -6.82 5.12 -23.25
N ALA A 297 -6.82 3.81 -23.48
CA ALA A 297 -6.15 3.22 -24.65
C ALA A 297 -6.86 3.61 -25.96
N LEU A 298 -8.19 3.60 -25.97
CA LEU A 298 -9.00 4.01 -27.13
C LEU A 298 -8.85 5.53 -27.40
N TRP A 299 -8.94 6.35 -26.36
CA TRP A 299 -8.79 7.81 -26.49
C TRP A 299 -7.43 8.23 -27.06
N LYS A 300 -6.35 7.58 -26.62
CA LYS A 300 -5.00 7.84 -27.18
C LYS A 300 -4.89 7.44 -28.64
N LYS A 301 -5.60 6.41 -29.07
CA LYS A 301 -5.61 5.96 -30.47
C LYS A 301 -6.33 6.94 -31.38
N GLU A 302 -7.47 7.51 -30.93
CA GLU A 302 -8.21 8.53 -31.68
C GLU A 302 -7.42 9.85 -31.86
N LEU A 303 -6.62 10.25 -30.85
CA LEU A 303 -5.79 11.45 -30.95
C LEU A 303 -4.53 11.26 -31.84
N SER A 304 -4.18 10.02 -32.17
CA SER A 304 -3.01 9.67 -32.99
C SER A 304 -3.37 9.33 -34.44
N SER A 305 -4.65 9.22 -34.76
CA SER A 305 -5.22 9.04 -36.10
C SER A 305 -5.61 10.37 -36.75
#